data_05694f9e3a9eeda311a07cd0136dd407
#
_entry.id   05694f9e3a9eeda311a07cd0136dd407
#
_cell.length_a   1.000
_cell.length_b   1.000
_cell.length_c   1.000
_cell.angle_alpha   90.00
_cell.angle_beta   90.00
_cell.angle_gamma   90.00
#
_symmetry.space_group_name_H-M   'P 1'
#
loop_
_entity.id
_entity.type
_entity.pdbx_description
1 polymer ?
#
loop_
_entity_poly.entity_id
_entity_poly.type
_entity_poly.pdbx_seq_one_letter_code
_entity_poly.pdbx_strand_id
1 'polypeptide(L)'
;MLIQSKRVWIADQFIPAQIEIDDNKITDIYNYNEKVGAFDYGDKRILPGFIDIHCHGAYGFDTNDANAQGLRKWTKGIVNEGVTSILPTTITQSKEVLTNALANVAKVVEEGYEGAEILGIHFEGPDRKSTRLNS
;
A
#
# COMPACT_ATOMS: atom_id res chain seq x y z
N MET A 1 3.65 -20.35 3.45
CA MET A 1 4.60 -19.79 4.44
C MET A 1 3.91 -19.74 5.81
N LEU A 2 4.61 -20.11 6.89
CA LEU A 2 4.05 -20.08 8.25
C LEU A 2 4.87 -19.12 9.11
N ILE A 3 4.23 -18.16 9.74
CA ILE A 3 4.84 -17.20 10.66
C ILE A 3 4.13 -17.24 12.01
N GLN A 4 4.81 -16.85 13.08
CA GLN A 4 4.19 -16.79 14.41
C GLN A 4 4.75 -15.64 15.26
N SER A 5 3.96 -15.25 16.22
CA SER A 5 4.36 -14.32 17.29
C SER A 5 3.49 -14.54 18.53
N LYS A 6 4.00 -14.19 19.69
CA LYS A 6 3.20 -14.09 20.93
C LYS A 6 2.24 -12.90 20.90
N ARG A 7 2.33 -12.02 19.89
CA ARG A 7 1.56 -10.77 19.80
C ARG A 7 1.04 -10.54 18.38
N VAL A 8 0.11 -11.41 17.94
CA VAL A 8 -0.62 -11.26 16.67
C VAL A 8 -1.93 -10.52 16.94
N TRP A 9 -2.24 -9.50 16.17
CA TRP A 9 -3.50 -8.75 16.27
C TRP A 9 -4.63 -9.52 15.63
N ILE A 10 -5.53 -10.04 16.46
CA ILE A 10 -6.70 -10.83 16.04
C ILE A 10 -7.88 -10.43 16.92
N ALA A 11 -9.03 -10.14 16.30
CA ALA A 11 -10.27 -9.78 17.00
C ALA A 11 -10.05 -8.71 18.09
N ASP A 12 -9.43 -7.60 17.69
CA ASP A 12 -9.17 -6.40 18.51
C ASP A 12 -8.28 -6.61 19.73
N GLN A 13 -7.46 -7.66 19.72
CA GLN A 13 -6.49 -7.94 20.78
C GLN A 13 -5.22 -8.59 20.26
N PHE A 14 -4.13 -8.48 21.03
CA PHE A 14 -2.90 -9.22 20.76
C PHE A 14 -2.93 -10.58 21.45
N ILE A 15 -2.87 -11.66 20.67
CA ILE A 15 -2.80 -13.02 21.19
C ILE A 15 -1.63 -13.79 20.57
N PRO A 16 -1.09 -14.81 21.28
CA PRO A 16 -0.12 -15.72 20.67
C PRO A 16 -0.80 -16.57 19.57
N ALA A 17 -0.26 -16.49 18.36
CA ALA A 17 -0.82 -17.22 17.22
C ALA A 17 0.22 -17.51 16.14
N GLN A 18 -0.11 -18.44 15.25
CA GLN A 18 0.54 -18.70 13.97
C GLN A 18 -0.39 -18.28 12.84
N ILE A 19 0.21 -17.75 11.76
CA ILE A 19 -0.50 -17.36 10.54
C ILE A 19 0.07 -18.15 9.38
N GLU A 20 -0.77 -18.89 8.69
CA GLU A 20 -0.42 -19.54 7.43
C GLU A 20 -0.73 -18.60 6.26
N ILE A 21 0.24 -18.46 5.36
CA ILE A 21 0.15 -17.58 4.19
C ILE A 21 0.49 -18.42 2.96
N ASP A 22 -0.44 -18.45 2.02
CA ASP A 22 -0.28 -19.07 0.71
C ASP A 22 -0.79 -18.13 -0.37
N ASP A 23 -0.05 -18.03 -1.48
CA ASP A 23 -0.36 -17.12 -2.61
C ASP A 23 -0.73 -15.70 -2.15
N ASN A 24 0.09 -15.11 -1.26
CA ASN A 24 -0.09 -13.77 -0.68
C ASN A 24 -1.39 -13.56 0.12
N LYS A 25 -2.05 -14.63 0.53
CA LYS A 25 -3.27 -14.60 1.35
C LYS A 25 -3.07 -15.34 2.65
N ILE A 26 -3.70 -14.84 3.72
CA ILE A 26 -3.82 -15.59 4.96
C ILE A 26 -4.84 -16.70 4.71
N THR A 27 -4.39 -17.95 4.81
CA THR A 27 -5.23 -19.13 4.57
C THR A 27 -5.74 -19.74 5.86
N ASP A 28 -4.97 -19.60 6.94
CA ASP A 28 -5.39 -20.15 8.24
C ASP A 28 -4.68 -19.47 9.42
N ILE A 29 -5.26 -19.63 10.61
CA ILE A 29 -4.71 -19.14 11.87
C ILE A 29 -4.76 -20.27 12.90
N TYR A 30 -3.61 -20.57 13.52
CA TYR A 30 -3.43 -21.63 14.50
C TYR A 30 -2.98 -21.07 15.85
N ASN A 31 -3.04 -21.92 16.88
CA ASN A 31 -2.44 -21.58 18.16
C ASN A 31 -0.91 -21.44 18.01
N TYR A 32 -0.31 -20.61 18.84
CA TYR A 32 1.15 -20.47 18.87
C TYR A 32 1.82 -21.83 19.15
N ASN A 33 2.87 -22.16 18.37
CA ASN A 33 3.57 -23.45 18.39
C ASN A 33 2.72 -24.68 18.01
N GLU A 34 1.55 -24.53 17.43
CA GLU A 34 0.72 -25.66 17.02
C GLU A 34 1.33 -26.44 15.87
N LYS A 35 1.87 -25.73 14.87
CA LYS A 35 2.58 -26.34 13.75
C LYS A 35 4.08 -26.05 13.81
N VAL A 36 4.89 -27.04 13.42
CA VAL A 36 6.34 -26.88 13.31
C VAL A 36 6.75 -26.13 12.05
N GLY A 37 7.91 -25.48 12.08
CA GLY A 37 8.48 -24.81 10.91
C GLY A 37 8.01 -23.38 10.71
N ALA A 38 7.32 -22.79 11.69
CA ALA A 38 6.98 -21.38 11.65
C ALA A 38 8.21 -20.49 11.85
N PHE A 39 8.28 -19.40 11.07
CA PHE A 39 9.23 -18.33 11.35
C PHE A 39 8.75 -17.53 12.58
N ASP A 40 9.49 -17.59 13.68
CA ASP A 40 9.08 -17.03 14.97
C ASP A 40 9.60 -15.60 15.16
N TYR A 41 8.69 -14.66 15.27
CA TYR A 41 8.96 -13.26 15.58
C TYR A 41 9.03 -12.96 17.09
N GLY A 42 8.83 -13.96 17.96
CA GLY A 42 8.90 -13.84 19.43
C GLY A 42 7.84 -12.87 19.96
N ASP A 43 8.30 -11.79 20.61
CA ASP A 43 7.42 -10.76 21.20
C ASP A 43 7.14 -9.58 20.25
N LYS A 44 7.55 -9.63 18.98
CA LYS A 44 7.24 -8.59 18.00
C LYS A 44 5.76 -8.62 17.66
N ARG A 45 5.17 -7.45 17.46
CA ARG A 45 3.77 -7.34 17.03
C ARG A 45 3.65 -7.72 15.56
N ILE A 46 2.65 -8.53 15.24
CA ILE A 46 2.18 -8.78 13.88
C ILE A 46 0.81 -8.14 13.76
N LEU A 47 0.66 -7.24 12.80
CA LEU A 47 -0.58 -6.52 12.49
C LEU A 47 -0.85 -6.60 10.99
N PRO A 48 -2.11 -6.42 10.56
CA PRO A 48 -2.40 -6.09 9.16
C PRO A 48 -1.62 -4.86 8.73
N GLY A 49 -1.15 -4.84 7.48
CA GLY A 49 -0.51 -3.65 6.92
C GLY A 49 -1.50 -2.50 6.79
N PHE A 50 -0.99 -1.28 6.82
CA PHE A 50 -1.81 -0.09 6.59
C PHE A 50 -2.17 0.06 5.12
N ILE A 51 -3.36 0.61 4.86
CA ILE A 51 -3.84 0.98 3.54
C ILE A 51 -3.85 2.51 3.50
N ASP A 52 -2.97 3.10 2.68
CA ASP A 52 -2.92 4.54 2.47
C ASP A 52 -3.81 4.93 1.28
N ILE A 53 -4.93 5.55 1.58
CA ILE A 53 -5.94 5.91 0.58
C ILE A 53 -5.80 7.33 0.03
N HIS A 54 -4.83 8.12 0.54
CA HIS A 54 -4.62 9.50 0.11
C HIS A 54 -3.18 9.95 0.37
N CYS A 55 -2.29 9.72 -0.58
CA CYS A 55 -0.93 10.21 -0.53
C CYS A 55 -0.46 10.65 -1.91
N HIS A 56 0.08 11.87 -1.99
CA HIS A 56 0.51 12.45 -3.26
C HIS A 56 1.84 11.88 -3.75
N GLY A 57 2.61 11.27 -2.87
CA GLY A 57 3.89 10.66 -3.18
C GLY A 57 4.86 10.69 -2.00
N ALA A 58 5.98 10.02 -2.16
CA ALA A 58 7.08 10.00 -1.20
C ALA A 58 8.41 9.65 -1.88
N TYR A 59 9.50 9.65 -1.13
CA TYR A 59 10.84 9.27 -1.62
C TYR A 59 11.34 10.14 -2.78
N GLY A 60 10.89 11.41 -2.83
CA GLY A 60 11.25 12.36 -3.90
C GLY A 60 10.47 12.16 -5.19
N PHE A 61 9.30 11.56 -5.10
CA PHE A 61 8.33 11.38 -6.19
C PHE A 61 6.99 12.00 -5.81
N ASP A 62 6.35 12.66 -6.74
CA ASP A 62 4.95 13.10 -6.70
C ASP A 62 4.18 12.39 -7.82
N THR A 63 2.92 12.02 -7.54
CA THR A 63 2.08 11.29 -8.51
C THR A 63 1.92 12.06 -9.82
N ASN A 64 1.88 13.39 -9.75
CA ASN A 64 1.77 14.26 -10.93
C ASN A 64 3.05 14.34 -11.77
N ASP A 65 4.20 13.87 -11.25
CA ASP A 65 5.47 13.82 -12.01
C ASP A 65 5.43 12.82 -13.17
N ALA A 66 4.49 11.90 -13.15
CA ALA A 66 4.34 10.82 -14.15
C ALA A 66 5.66 10.05 -14.38
N ASN A 67 6.42 9.79 -13.32
CA ASN A 67 7.70 9.09 -13.35
C ASN A 67 7.58 7.64 -12.86
N ALA A 68 7.70 6.68 -13.77
CA ALA A 68 7.56 5.27 -13.45
C ALA A 68 8.61 4.75 -12.46
N GLN A 69 9.84 5.23 -12.51
CA GLN A 69 10.89 4.84 -11.57
C GLN A 69 10.63 5.40 -10.17
N GLY A 70 10.15 6.64 -10.09
CA GLY A 70 9.75 7.27 -8.84
C GLY A 70 8.62 6.50 -8.15
N LEU A 71 7.59 6.12 -8.90
CA LEU A 71 6.47 5.31 -8.39
C LEU A 71 6.95 3.95 -7.88
N ARG A 72 7.79 3.22 -8.63
CA ARG A 72 8.37 1.93 -8.20
C ARG A 72 9.24 2.07 -6.95
N LYS A 73 10.00 3.17 -6.84
CA LYS A 73 10.80 3.45 -5.63
C LYS A 73 9.91 3.70 -4.43
N TRP A 74 8.80 4.42 -4.62
CA TRP A 74 7.84 4.68 -3.56
C TRP A 74 7.15 3.41 -3.10
N THR A 75 6.56 2.61 -4.00
CA THR A 75 5.90 1.35 -3.62
C THR A 75 6.82 0.41 -2.85
N LYS A 76 8.08 0.31 -3.27
CA LYS A 76 9.10 -0.53 -2.59
C LYS A 76 9.54 0.04 -1.24
N GLY A 77 9.63 1.36 -1.12
CA GLY A 77 10.10 2.02 0.11
C GLY A 77 9.06 2.02 1.22
N ILE A 78 7.79 2.29 0.89
CA ILE A 78 6.74 2.56 1.88
C ILE A 78 6.36 1.33 2.72
N VAL A 79 6.68 0.12 2.26
CA VAL A 79 6.48 -1.10 3.06
C VAL A 79 7.30 -1.09 4.36
N ASN A 80 8.42 -0.36 4.41
CA ASN A 80 9.21 -0.19 5.62
C ASN A 80 8.51 0.67 6.68
N GLU A 81 7.47 1.39 6.30
CA GLU A 81 6.61 2.19 7.17
C GLU A 81 5.34 1.43 7.60
N GLY A 82 5.23 0.16 7.16
CA GLY A 82 4.09 -0.70 7.48
C GLY A 82 2.89 -0.54 6.53
N VAL A 83 3.03 0.25 5.46
CA VAL A 83 1.98 0.40 4.44
C VAL A 83 2.12 -0.72 3.40
N THR A 84 1.05 -1.48 3.21
CA THR A 84 1.01 -2.62 2.27
C THR A 84 0.17 -2.37 1.03
N SER A 85 -0.67 -1.33 1.06
CA SER A 85 -1.49 -0.95 -0.10
C SER A 85 -1.65 0.56 -0.16
N ILE A 86 -1.68 1.12 -1.38
CA ILE A 86 -1.76 2.57 -1.61
C ILE A 86 -2.75 2.92 -2.72
N LEU A 87 -3.27 4.14 -2.63
CA LEU A 87 -3.90 4.85 -3.74
C LEU A 87 -3.04 6.08 -4.07
N PRO A 88 -2.11 6.01 -5.05
CA PRO A 88 -1.41 7.19 -5.52
C PRO A 88 -2.41 8.30 -5.84
N THR A 89 -2.24 9.48 -5.23
CA THR A 89 -3.20 10.57 -5.30
C THR A 89 -2.67 11.70 -6.14
N THR A 90 -3.43 12.16 -7.13
CA THR A 90 -3.08 13.36 -7.91
C THR A 90 -3.36 14.62 -7.12
N ILE A 91 -2.59 15.69 -7.39
CA ILE A 91 -2.95 17.07 -6.98
C ILE A 91 -3.64 17.72 -8.17
N THR A 92 -4.59 18.62 -7.91
CA THR A 92 -5.29 19.41 -8.93
C THR A 92 -4.30 20.08 -9.88
N GLN A 93 -4.38 19.74 -11.17
CA GLN A 93 -3.51 20.23 -12.23
C GLN A 93 -4.23 20.31 -13.58
N SER A 94 -3.53 20.69 -14.65
CA SER A 94 -4.07 20.67 -16.00
C SER A 94 -4.50 19.25 -16.41
N LYS A 95 -5.45 19.16 -17.32
CA LYS A 95 -5.92 17.87 -17.86
C LYS A 95 -4.78 17.02 -18.39
N GLU A 96 -3.82 17.65 -19.05
CA GLU A 96 -2.65 16.95 -19.61
C GLU A 96 -1.79 16.31 -18.53
N VAL A 97 -1.41 17.05 -17.48
CA VAL A 97 -0.63 16.54 -16.36
C VAL A 97 -1.35 15.36 -15.68
N LEU A 98 -2.65 15.53 -15.41
CA LEU A 98 -3.44 14.49 -14.78
C LEU A 98 -3.56 13.23 -15.66
N THR A 99 -3.75 13.41 -16.98
CA THR A 99 -3.79 12.27 -17.92
C THR A 99 -2.46 11.51 -17.93
N ASN A 100 -1.33 12.23 -17.93
CA ASN A 100 -0.02 11.60 -17.90
C ASN A 100 0.23 10.87 -16.57
N ALA A 101 -0.19 11.43 -15.44
CA ALA A 101 -0.11 10.78 -14.14
C ALA A 101 -0.89 9.45 -14.11
N LEU A 102 -2.13 9.47 -14.58
CA LEU A 102 -2.97 8.25 -14.67
C LEU A 102 -2.34 7.20 -15.58
N ALA A 103 -1.86 7.61 -16.76
CA ALA A 103 -1.20 6.71 -17.70
C ALA A 103 0.08 6.09 -17.12
N ASN A 104 0.86 6.87 -16.36
CA ASN A 104 2.06 6.38 -15.69
C ASN A 104 1.74 5.31 -14.63
N VAL A 105 0.72 5.54 -13.79
CA VAL A 105 0.33 4.54 -12.78
C VAL A 105 -0.18 3.27 -13.46
N ALA A 106 -1.06 3.39 -14.47
CA ALA A 106 -1.56 2.25 -15.22
C ALA A 106 -0.43 1.43 -15.86
N LYS A 107 0.54 2.11 -16.50
CA LYS A 107 1.73 1.48 -17.08
C LYS A 107 2.55 0.71 -16.03
N VAL A 108 2.80 1.30 -14.85
CA VAL A 108 3.57 0.64 -13.80
C VAL A 108 2.86 -0.62 -13.29
N VAL A 109 1.53 -0.56 -13.15
CA VAL A 109 0.72 -1.73 -12.75
C VAL A 109 0.78 -2.82 -13.81
N GLU A 110 0.65 -2.47 -15.09
CA GLU A 110 0.70 -3.43 -16.20
C GLU A 110 2.08 -4.08 -16.38
N GLU A 111 3.15 -3.31 -16.25
CA GLU A 111 4.53 -3.81 -16.36
C GLU A 111 5.02 -4.60 -15.13
N GLY A 112 4.31 -4.51 -14.01
CA GLY A 112 4.69 -5.10 -12.73
C GLY A 112 5.64 -4.22 -11.91
N TYR A 113 5.59 -4.39 -10.61
CA TYR A 113 6.37 -3.65 -9.62
C TYR A 113 6.50 -4.48 -8.32
N GLU A 114 7.31 -3.98 -7.36
CA GLU A 114 7.50 -4.57 -6.04
C GLU A 114 6.99 -3.63 -4.95
N GLY A 115 6.64 -4.19 -3.78
CA GLY A 115 6.30 -3.44 -2.58
C GLY A 115 4.80 -3.33 -2.32
N ALA A 116 4.33 -2.16 -1.88
CA ALA A 116 2.92 -1.94 -1.54
C ALA A 116 2.02 -2.05 -2.79
N GLU A 117 0.90 -2.74 -2.65
CA GLU A 117 -0.07 -2.92 -3.73
C GLU A 117 -0.73 -1.60 -4.12
N ILE A 118 -0.75 -1.29 -5.42
CA ILE A 118 -1.49 -0.16 -5.96
C ILE A 118 -2.93 -0.62 -6.21
N LEU A 119 -3.86 -0.23 -5.33
CA LEU A 119 -5.28 -0.62 -5.42
C LEU A 119 -6.04 0.16 -6.49
N GLY A 120 -5.50 1.26 -6.95
CA GLY A 120 -6.10 2.18 -7.92
C GLY A 120 -5.46 3.55 -7.82
N ILE A 121 -6.19 4.59 -8.22
CA ILE A 121 -5.73 5.99 -8.16
C ILE A 121 -6.79 6.80 -7.45
N HIS A 122 -6.37 7.58 -6.47
CA HIS A 122 -7.21 8.62 -5.88
C HIS A 122 -7.09 9.88 -6.73
N PHE A 123 -8.16 10.22 -7.45
CA PHE A 123 -8.17 11.34 -8.37
C PHE A 123 -8.66 12.60 -7.66
N GLU A 124 -7.74 13.48 -7.31
CA GLU A 124 -8.06 14.83 -6.83
C GLU A 124 -8.11 15.79 -8.01
N GLY A 125 -9.27 15.99 -8.53
CA GLY A 125 -9.86 16.60 -9.66
C GLY A 125 -9.12 17.50 -10.60
N PRO A 126 -9.67 17.94 -11.75
CA PRO A 126 -9.24 19.17 -12.38
C PRO A 126 -9.76 20.39 -11.59
N ASP A 127 -9.02 21.50 -11.63
CA ASP A 127 -9.38 22.72 -10.93
C ASP A 127 -10.79 23.24 -11.33
N ARG A 128 -11.64 23.48 -10.33
CA ARG A 128 -12.96 24.12 -10.50
C ARG A 128 -12.89 25.64 -10.38
N LYS A 129 -11.76 26.27 -10.68
CA LYS A 129 -11.62 27.76 -10.56
C LYS A 129 -12.66 28.52 -11.34
N SER A 130 -13.19 27.97 -12.43
CA SER A 130 -14.25 28.62 -13.21
C SER A 130 -15.60 28.76 -12.46
N THR A 131 -15.84 28.01 -11.39
CA THR A 131 -17.09 28.09 -10.61
C THR A 131 -16.99 28.95 -9.35
N ARG A 132 -15.77 29.32 -8.91
CA ARG A 132 -15.56 30.19 -7.74
C ARG A 132 -15.50 31.68 -8.05
N LEU A 133 -15.37 32.05 -9.32
CA LEU A 133 -15.33 33.47 -9.76
C LEU A 133 -16.70 34.07 -10.06
N ASN A 134 -17.80 33.29 -9.93
CA ASN A 134 -19.16 33.73 -10.19
C ASN A 134 -20.06 33.69 -8.95
N SER A 135 -19.50 33.75 -7.75
CA SER A 135 -20.24 33.88 -6.50
C SER A 135 -19.78 35.06 -5.67
#